data_1f451d33d6cb8bde8fb8f11a20003655
#
_entry.id   1f451d33d6cb8bde8fb8f11a20003655
#
_cell.length_a   1.000
_cell.length_b   1.000
_cell.length_c   1.000
_cell.angle_alpha   90.00
_cell.angle_beta   90.00
_cell.angle_gamma   90.00
#
_symmetry.space_group_name_H-M   'P 1'
#
loop_
_entity.id
_entity.type
_entity.pdbx_description
1 polymer ?
#
loop_
_entity_poly.entity_id
_entity_poly.type
_entity_poly.pdbx_seq_one_letter_code
_entity_poly.pdbx_strand_id
1 'polypeptide(L)'
;RPIGEYIQAWGTMDDPNNHRLIIDCLLNIPLLYWATEVTGDGKYREVAEKHIHTTMKHIIREDGSTWHTVFFDSNTGGFVRGATCQGYRDSSAWARGQAWGVYGTAIAYKNTGRAEYINYFKRIAQYFLTHLPDDLCPYWDLGFGNGDEADQPRDSSSSAIVCCGFLEMSKYLPQEDAEYYTSLAKRLVAALIRGYQVKNDCVSNGQLLHGTYAKKTPYNTCVNAGVDECVIWGDYYFMEALTRLKNPNWEMYW
;
A
#
# COMPACT_ATOMS: atom_id res chain seq x y z
N ARG A 1 -13.07 13.60 9.97
CA ARG A 1 -13.55 13.38 11.35
C ARG A 1 -12.65 14.11 12.33
N PRO A 2 -13.07 15.30 12.85
CA PRO A 2 -12.21 16.13 13.70
C PRO A 2 -11.78 15.45 15.00
N ILE A 3 -12.68 14.72 15.67
CA ILE A 3 -12.38 14.07 16.96
C ILE A 3 -11.31 12.99 16.81
N GLY A 4 -11.37 12.19 15.74
CA GLY A 4 -10.39 11.13 15.47
C GLY A 4 -9.20 11.59 14.61
N GLU A 5 -9.20 12.84 14.15
CA GLU A 5 -8.16 13.44 13.31
C GLU A 5 -7.84 12.63 12.04
N TYR A 6 -8.87 12.12 11.35
CA TYR A 6 -8.73 11.37 10.11
C TYR A 6 -9.80 11.74 9.07
N ILE A 7 -9.51 11.44 7.81
CA ILE A 7 -10.45 11.51 6.69
C ILE A 7 -11.17 10.18 6.59
N GLN A 8 -12.49 10.21 6.64
CA GLN A 8 -13.30 9.01 6.49
C GLN A 8 -13.18 8.45 5.07
N ALA A 9 -13.07 7.12 4.96
CA ALA A 9 -12.87 6.46 3.68
C ALA A 9 -14.11 6.54 2.78
N TRP A 10 -15.18 5.88 3.10
CA TRP A 10 -16.43 5.88 2.32
C TRP A 10 -17.64 5.80 3.24
N GLY A 11 -18.84 5.74 2.63
CA GLY A 11 -20.12 5.68 3.34
C GLY A 11 -20.65 7.07 3.71
N THR A 12 -21.80 7.10 4.36
CA THR A 12 -22.43 8.34 4.78
C THR A 12 -21.76 8.93 6.01
N MET A 13 -21.77 10.27 6.08
CA MET A 13 -21.19 10.98 7.24
C MET A 13 -22.02 10.81 8.51
N ASP A 14 -23.30 10.53 8.40
CA ASP A 14 -24.22 10.45 9.54
C ASP A 14 -24.32 9.05 10.15
N ASP A 15 -23.74 8.04 9.52
CA ASP A 15 -23.74 6.68 10.06
C ASP A 15 -22.67 6.53 11.16
N PRO A 16 -23.06 6.30 12.41
CA PRO A 16 -22.12 6.13 13.52
C PRO A 16 -21.25 4.88 13.39
N ASN A 17 -21.69 3.89 12.61
CA ASN A 17 -20.94 2.67 12.37
C ASN A 17 -19.90 2.81 11.22
N ASN A 18 -19.89 3.96 10.56
CA ASN A 18 -19.02 4.22 9.41
C ASN A 18 -17.83 5.15 9.73
N HIS A 19 -17.43 5.22 10.99
CA HIS A 19 -16.24 5.95 11.42
C HIS A 19 -15.00 5.10 11.15
N ARG A 20 -14.46 5.18 9.91
CA ARG A 20 -13.33 4.35 9.48
C ARG A 20 -12.35 5.07 8.57
N LEU A 21 -11.10 4.64 8.62
CA LEU A 21 -10.09 4.91 7.61
C LEU A 21 -9.63 3.60 6.96
N ILE A 22 -9.01 3.71 5.79
CA ILE A 22 -8.37 2.60 5.08
C ILE A 22 -6.93 2.95 4.75
N ILE A 23 -6.10 1.91 4.59
CA ILE A 23 -4.68 2.09 4.32
C ILE A 23 -4.41 2.77 2.98
N ASP A 24 -5.28 2.60 1.99
CA ASP A 24 -5.20 3.19 0.65
C ASP A 24 -5.11 4.72 0.68
N CYS A 25 -5.66 5.35 1.73
CA CYS A 25 -5.63 6.80 1.90
C CYS A 25 -4.21 7.38 1.87
N LEU A 26 -3.20 6.59 2.25
CA LEU A 26 -1.81 7.03 2.25
C LEU A 26 -1.32 7.50 0.87
N LEU A 27 -1.92 6.95 -0.20
CA LEU A 27 -1.61 7.32 -1.59
C LEU A 27 -2.49 8.46 -2.12
N ASN A 28 -3.54 8.86 -1.39
CA ASN A 28 -4.42 9.97 -1.74
C ASN A 28 -4.04 11.28 -1.01
N ILE A 29 -3.48 11.16 0.18
CA ILE A 29 -3.08 12.30 1.04
C ILE A 29 -2.05 13.23 0.38
N PRO A 30 -1.12 12.78 -0.48
CA PRO A 30 -0.19 13.68 -1.17
C PRO A 30 -0.87 14.85 -1.90
N LEU A 31 -2.09 14.65 -2.39
CA LEU A 31 -2.88 15.73 -3.01
C LEU A 31 -3.07 16.94 -2.07
N LEU A 32 -3.15 16.72 -0.76
CA LEU A 32 -3.30 17.80 0.21
C LEU A 32 -1.99 18.59 0.42
N TYR A 33 -0.84 17.94 0.31
CA TYR A 33 0.45 18.65 0.31
C TYR A 33 0.58 19.52 -0.94
N TRP A 34 0.28 18.95 -2.10
CA TRP A 34 0.24 19.70 -3.36
C TRP A 34 -0.74 20.89 -3.30
N ALA A 35 -1.94 20.68 -2.74
CA ALA A 35 -2.92 21.76 -2.57
C ALA A 35 -2.37 22.89 -1.67
N THR A 36 -1.61 22.58 -0.62
CA THR A 36 -0.93 23.59 0.19
C THR A 36 0.08 24.38 -0.62
N GLU A 37 0.88 23.71 -1.44
CA GLU A 37 1.91 24.37 -2.27
C GLU A 37 1.28 25.32 -3.30
N VAL A 38 0.21 24.87 -3.97
CA VAL A 38 -0.44 25.66 -5.02
C VAL A 38 -1.26 26.83 -4.46
N THR A 39 -1.91 26.65 -3.31
CA THR A 39 -2.83 27.67 -2.75
C THR A 39 -2.17 28.56 -1.71
N GLY A 40 -1.07 28.12 -1.10
CA GLY A 40 -0.46 28.76 0.07
C GLY A 40 -1.24 28.56 1.36
N ASP A 41 -2.36 27.79 1.36
CA ASP A 41 -3.20 27.56 2.52
C ASP A 41 -2.72 26.32 3.30
N GLY A 42 -2.15 26.56 4.49
CA GLY A 42 -1.59 25.51 5.36
C GLY A 42 -2.59 24.51 5.90
N LYS A 43 -3.92 24.80 5.81
CA LYS A 43 -4.96 23.90 6.33
C LYS A 43 -4.94 22.51 5.70
N TYR A 44 -4.57 22.41 4.41
CA TYR A 44 -4.51 21.13 3.72
C TYR A 44 -3.39 20.24 4.28
N ARG A 45 -2.19 20.83 4.49
CA ARG A 45 -1.07 20.14 5.16
C ARG A 45 -1.42 19.69 6.57
N GLU A 46 -2.07 20.56 7.35
CA GLU A 46 -2.49 20.21 8.71
C GLU A 46 -3.42 18.98 8.72
N VAL A 47 -4.40 18.95 7.84
CA VAL A 47 -5.31 17.80 7.70
C VAL A 47 -4.55 16.54 7.27
N ALA A 48 -3.62 16.66 6.31
CA ALA A 48 -2.80 15.55 5.86
C ALA A 48 -1.95 14.95 6.98
N GLU A 49 -1.24 15.78 7.74
CA GLU A 49 -0.37 15.34 8.83
C GLU A 49 -1.15 14.67 9.97
N LYS A 50 -2.31 15.23 10.37
CA LYS A 50 -3.20 14.60 11.34
C LYS A 50 -3.68 13.23 10.88
N HIS A 51 -4.14 13.16 9.63
CA HIS A 51 -4.62 11.90 9.05
C HIS A 51 -3.54 10.83 8.99
N ILE A 52 -2.34 11.18 8.51
CA ILE A 52 -1.21 10.23 8.44
C ILE A 52 -0.80 9.78 9.85
N HIS A 53 -0.72 10.70 10.81
CA HIS A 53 -0.39 10.36 12.19
C HIS A 53 -1.39 9.33 12.76
N THR A 54 -2.69 9.60 12.65
CA THR A 54 -3.74 8.67 13.09
C THR A 54 -3.65 7.34 12.35
N THR A 55 -3.41 7.36 11.03
CA THR A 55 -3.27 6.15 10.23
C THR A 55 -2.10 5.30 10.74
N MET A 56 -0.90 5.85 10.87
CA MET A 56 0.28 5.09 11.31
C MET A 56 0.13 4.52 12.71
N LYS A 57 -0.49 5.28 13.61
CA LYS A 57 -0.74 4.84 14.98
C LYS A 57 -1.64 3.61 15.07
N HIS A 58 -2.59 3.45 14.17
CA HIS A 58 -3.64 2.45 14.30
C HIS A 58 -3.65 1.37 13.23
N ILE A 59 -3.05 1.63 12.05
CA ILE A 59 -3.08 0.70 10.91
C ILE A 59 -2.01 -0.39 11.03
N ILE A 60 -0.89 -0.13 11.71
CA ILE A 60 0.26 -1.02 11.80
C ILE A 60 0.14 -1.88 13.06
N ARG A 61 0.21 -3.20 12.88
CA ARG A 61 0.25 -4.17 13.98
C ARG A 61 1.66 -4.30 14.55
N GLU A 62 1.78 -4.95 15.71
CA GLU A 62 3.06 -5.15 16.39
C GLU A 62 4.09 -5.92 15.55
N ASP A 63 3.64 -6.89 14.76
CA ASP A 63 4.46 -7.71 13.87
C ASP A 63 4.89 -7.00 12.57
N GLY A 64 4.42 -5.77 12.32
CA GLY A 64 4.66 -5.01 11.11
C GLY A 64 3.65 -5.25 9.98
N SER A 65 2.70 -6.15 10.17
CA SER A 65 1.57 -6.29 9.25
C SER A 65 0.62 -5.09 9.37
N THR A 66 -0.25 -4.94 8.38
CA THR A 66 -1.20 -3.81 8.36
C THR A 66 -2.65 -4.26 8.35
N TRP A 67 -3.50 -3.49 9.02
CA TRP A 67 -4.94 -3.56 8.80
C TRP A 67 -5.30 -2.94 7.44
N HIS A 68 -6.28 -3.50 6.75
CA HIS A 68 -6.89 -2.82 5.60
C HIS A 68 -7.72 -1.62 6.07
N THR A 69 -8.58 -1.86 7.07
CA THR A 69 -9.54 -0.88 7.60
C THR A 69 -9.41 -0.79 9.12
N VAL A 70 -9.51 0.40 9.65
CA VAL A 70 -9.61 0.66 11.09
C VAL A 70 -10.89 1.42 11.38
N PHE A 71 -11.64 0.96 12.37
CA PHE A 71 -12.86 1.59 12.86
C PHE A 71 -12.62 2.34 14.17
N PHE A 72 -13.27 3.46 14.30
CA PHE A 72 -13.19 4.36 15.47
C PHE A 72 -14.57 4.57 16.09
N ASP A 73 -14.57 4.82 17.39
CA ASP A 73 -15.75 5.26 18.11
C ASP A 73 -16.16 6.67 17.67
N SER A 74 -17.43 6.85 17.37
CA SER A 74 -17.95 8.12 16.83
C SER A 74 -17.93 9.28 17.82
N ASN A 75 -17.90 9.00 19.12
CA ASN A 75 -17.98 10.01 20.18
C ASN A 75 -16.60 10.37 20.72
N THR A 76 -15.70 9.38 20.82
CA THR A 76 -14.38 9.55 21.44
C THR A 76 -13.25 9.65 20.41
N GLY A 77 -13.46 9.20 19.17
CA GLY A 77 -12.40 9.03 18.18
C GLY A 77 -11.41 7.91 18.50
N GLY A 78 -11.68 7.11 19.53
CA GLY A 78 -10.81 6.02 19.95
C GLY A 78 -10.87 4.82 19.00
N PHE A 79 -9.77 4.04 18.92
CA PHE A 79 -9.71 2.80 18.16
C PHE A 79 -10.73 1.77 18.68
N VAL A 80 -11.50 1.19 17.81
CA VAL A 80 -12.47 0.13 18.12
C VAL A 80 -11.97 -1.23 17.65
N ARG A 81 -11.64 -1.34 16.36
CA ARG A 81 -11.17 -2.60 15.76
C ARG A 81 -10.49 -2.38 14.43
N GLY A 82 -9.61 -3.31 14.06
CA GLY A 82 -9.18 -3.49 12.69
C GLY A 82 -10.08 -4.48 11.95
N ALA A 83 -10.11 -4.36 10.63
CA ALA A 83 -10.89 -5.23 9.76
C ALA A 83 -10.31 -5.28 8.34
N THR A 84 -10.87 -6.15 7.51
CA THR A 84 -10.60 -6.14 6.08
C THR A 84 -11.88 -6.11 5.26
N CYS A 85 -11.83 -5.40 4.13
CA CYS A 85 -12.81 -5.55 3.07
C CYS A 85 -12.27 -6.51 2.00
N GLN A 86 -11.05 -6.30 1.55
CA GLN A 86 -10.46 -6.98 0.38
C GLN A 86 -9.46 -8.09 0.74
N GLY A 87 -8.90 -8.13 1.95
CA GLY A 87 -8.03 -9.23 2.40
C GLY A 87 -8.81 -10.51 2.72
N TYR A 88 -8.10 -11.57 3.02
CA TYR A 88 -8.67 -12.88 3.29
C TYR A 88 -9.61 -12.88 4.50
N ARG A 89 -9.14 -12.33 5.62
CA ARG A 89 -9.89 -12.17 6.88
C ARG A 89 -9.32 -11.03 7.72
N ASP A 90 -10.05 -10.60 8.76
CA ASP A 90 -9.63 -9.48 9.60
C ASP A 90 -8.22 -9.67 10.20
N SER A 91 -7.84 -10.88 10.57
CA SER A 91 -6.53 -11.17 11.19
C SER A 91 -5.38 -11.33 10.19
N SER A 92 -5.64 -11.42 8.89
CA SER A 92 -4.60 -11.55 7.87
C SER A 92 -4.09 -10.18 7.37
N ALA A 93 -3.15 -10.18 6.46
CA ALA A 93 -2.58 -8.99 5.86
C ALA A 93 -2.79 -9.01 4.34
N TRP A 94 -3.72 -8.19 3.86
CA TRP A 94 -3.96 -8.00 2.44
C TRP A 94 -2.70 -7.47 1.75
N ALA A 95 -2.19 -8.18 0.74
CA ALA A 95 -0.88 -7.90 0.15
C ALA A 95 -0.77 -6.48 -0.43
N ARG A 96 -1.78 -6.02 -1.18
CA ARG A 96 -1.79 -4.65 -1.70
C ARG A 96 -1.93 -3.61 -0.60
N GLY A 97 -2.67 -3.90 0.47
CA GLY A 97 -2.73 -3.03 1.64
C GLY A 97 -1.36 -2.87 2.31
N GLN A 98 -0.63 -3.98 2.49
CA GLN A 98 0.74 -3.93 2.99
C GLN A 98 1.65 -3.10 2.06
N ALA A 99 1.49 -3.25 0.74
CA ALA A 99 2.24 -2.48 -0.25
C ALA A 99 1.91 -0.97 -0.17
N TRP A 100 0.66 -0.60 0.02
CA TRP A 100 0.27 0.80 0.29
C TRP A 100 0.97 1.35 1.54
N GLY A 101 1.11 0.54 2.59
CA GLY A 101 1.86 0.90 3.78
C GLY A 101 3.34 1.19 3.49
N VAL A 102 4.00 0.35 2.68
CA VAL A 102 5.40 0.56 2.28
C VAL A 102 5.56 1.86 1.50
N TYR A 103 4.76 2.06 0.45
CA TYR A 103 4.91 3.24 -0.38
C TYR A 103 4.41 4.51 0.33
N GLY A 104 3.29 4.42 1.04
CA GLY A 104 2.72 5.54 1.76
C GLY A 104 3.62 6.09 2.86
N THR A 105 4.39 5.24 3.57
CA THR A 105 5.37 5.70 4.55
C THR A 105 6.56 6.42 3.90
N ALA A 106 6.99 6.00 2.70
CA ALA A 106 8.01 6.72 1.95
C ALA A 106 7.53 8.13 1.52
N ILE A 107 6.29 8.22 1.05
CA ILE A 107 5.67 9.50 0.69
C ILE A 107 5.45 10.37 1.92
N ALA A 108 5.03 9.80 3.04
CA ALA A 108 4.87 10.54 4.29
C ALA A 108 6.21 11.13 4.76
N TYR A 109 7.30 10.37 4.65
CA TYR A 109 8.64 10.89 4.94
C TYR A 109 9.03 12.01 3.97
N LYS A 110 8.85 11.83 2.66
CA LYS A 110 9.12 12.87 1.65
C LYS A 110 8.49 14.23 2.02
N ASN A 111 7.24 14.20 2.47
CA ASN A 111 6.47 15.42 2.72
C ASN A 111 6.69 16.04 4.11
N THR A 112 7.14 15.25 5.10
CA THR A 112 7.24 15.70 6.49
C THR A 112 8.64 15.72 7.07
N GLY A 113 9.57 14.91 6.54
CA GLY A 113 10.91 14.71 7.08
C GLY A 113 10.95 14.00 8.45
N ARG A 114 9.83 13.47 8.94
CA ARG A 114 9.76 12.87 10.27
C ARG A 114 10.38 11.47 10.28
N ALA A 115 11.44 11.30 11.05
CA ALA A 115 12.21 10.05 11.13
C ALA A 115 11.38 8.82 11.56
N GLU A 116 10.25 9.02 12.24
CA GLU A 116 9.34 7.94 12.62
C GLU A 116 8.82 7.15 11.42
N TYR A 117 8.63 7.81 10.25
CA TYR A 117 8.16 7.14 9.03
C TYR A 117 9.20 6.20 8.42
N ILE A 118 10.49 6.42 8.65
CA ILE A 118 11.53 5.44 8.29
C ILE A 118 11.37 4.16 9.11
N ASN A 119 11.08 4.28 10.41
CA ASN A 119 10.87 3.12 11.27
C ASN A 119 9.62 2.33 10.87
N TYR A 120 8.52 3.01 10.58
CA TYR A 120 7.31 2.38 10.07
C TYR A 120 7.57 1.69 8.73
N PHE A 121 8.24 2.38 7.81
CA PHE A 121 8.64 1.82 6.52
C PHE A 121 9.41 0.51 6.70
N LYS A 122 10.48 0.50 7.52
CA LYS A 122 11.32 -0.69 7.74
C LYS A 122 10.51 -1.86 8.30
N ARG A 123 9.61 -1.62 9.25
CA ARG A 123 8.76 -2.66 9.85
C ARG A 123 7.76 -3.24 8.83
N ILE A 124 7.07 -2.38 8.09
CA ILE A 124 6.08 -2.80 7.09
C ILE A 124 6.77 -3.52 5.92
N ALA A 125 7.90 -3.00 5.44
CA ALA A 125 8.71 -3.61 4.38
C ALA A 125 9.26 -4.98 4.80
N GLN A 126 9.74 -5.12 6.03
CA GLN A 126 10.23 -6.40 6.55
C GLN A 126 9.13 -7.46 6.57
N TYR A 127 7.92 -7.11 7.03
CA TYR A 127 6.79 -8.04 7.01
C TYR A 127 6.47 -8.49 5.57
N PHE A 128 6.39 -7.56 4.62
CA PHE A 128 6.16 -7.90 3.22
C PHE A 128 7.23 -8.86 2.68
N LEU A 129 8.51 -8.54 2.89
CA LEU A 129 9.64 -9.31 2.37
C LEU A 129 9.71 -10.74 2.94
N THR A 130 9.36 -10.93 4.21
CA THR A 130 9.39 -12.25 4.86
C THR A 130 8.22 -13.16 4.48
N HIS A 131 7.21 -12.61 3.81
CA HIS A 131 6.04 -13.36 3.31
C HIS A 131 6.02 -13.49 1.79
N LEU A 132 7.13 -13.14 1.12
CA LEU A 132 7.26 -13.36 -0.31
C LEU A 132 7.58 -14.83 -0.60
N PRO A 133 6.90 -15.46 -1.57
CA PRO A 133 7.32 -16.73 -2.11
C PRO A 133 8.59 -16.59 -2.96
N ASP A 134 9.19 -17.73 -3.36
CA ASP A 134 10.47 -17.78 -4.08
C ASP A 134 10.49 -16.98 -5.39
N ASP A 135 9.35 -16.87 -6.06
CA ASP A 135 9.19 -16.09 -7.29
C ASP A 135 9.02 -14.58 -7.09
N LEU A 136 9.03 -14.12 -5.83
CA LEU A 136 8.95 -12.71 -5.42
C LEU A 136 7.65 -11.99 -5.79
N CYS A 137 6.59 -12.73 -6.09
CA CYS A 137 5.25 -12.18 -6.29
C CYS A 137 4.32 -12.72 -5.21
N PRO A 138 3.77 -11.90 -4.31
CA PRO A 138 2.97 -12.40 -3.20
C PRO A 138 1.65 -12.99 -3.67
N TYR A 139 1.06 -13.84 -2.85
CA TYR A 139 -0.36 -14.12 -2.92
C TYR A 139 -1.14 -12.83 -2.60
N TRP A 140 -2.41 -12.79 -3.00
CA TRP A 140 -3.27 -11.62 -2.78
C TRP A 140 -3.47 -11.24 -1.29
N ASP A 141 -3.18 -12.18 -0.40
CA ASP A 141 -3.09 -11.99 1.03
C ASP A 141 -1.82 -12.68 1.55
N LEU A 142 -1.05 -11.99 2.38
CA LEU A 142 0.24 -12.44 2.90
C LEU A 142 0.10 -13.54 3.97
N GLY A 143 -1.12 -13.89 4.34
CA GLY A 143 -1.39 -15.04 5.21
C GLY A 143 -1.19 -16.39 4.51
N PHE A 144 -1.06 -16.42 3.18
CA PHE A 144 -0.81 -17.63 2.40
C PHE A 144 0.68 -17.84 2.16
N GLY A 145 1.08 -19.11 1.89
CA GLY A 145 2.45 -19.48 1.57
C GLY A 145 3.06 -20.50 2.52
N ASN A 146 2.24 -21.14 3.38
CA ASN A 146 2.67 -22.17 4.32
C ASN A 146 2.04 -23.56 4.02
N GLY A 147 1.79 -23.84 2.74
CA GLY A 147 1.12 -25.06 2.27
C GLY A 147 -0.40 -24.96 2.17
N ASP A 148 -0.95 -23.77 2.33
CA ASP A 148 -2.37 -23.42 2.27
C ASP A 148 -2.73 -22.55 1.05
N GLU A 149 -1.76 -22.39 0.14
CA GLU A 149 -1.85 -21.51 -1.04
C GLU A 149 -2.47 -22.18 -2.28
N ALA A 150 -2.78 -23.44 -2.25
CA ALA A 150 -3.45 -24.13 -3.36
C ALA A 150 -4.69 -23.33 -3.79
N ASP A 151 -4.81 -23.02 -5.07
CA ASP A 151 -5.90 -22.22 -5.65
C ASP A 151 -5.97 -20.75 -5.19
N GLN A 152 -4.93 -20.23 -4.54
CA GLN A 152 -4.87 -18.81 -4.19
C GLN A 152 -4.22 -17.99 -5.30
N PRO A 153 -4.88 -16.92 -5.79
CA PRO A 153 -4.31 -16.08 -6.84
C PRO A 153 -3.14 -15.24 -6.28
N ARG A 154 -2.29 -14.80 -7.20
CA ARG A 154 -1.23 -13.84 -6.92
C ARG A 154 -1.78 -12.39 -6.93
N ASP A 155 -1.00 -11.46 -6.42
CA ASP A 155 -1.22 -10.03 -6.65
C ASP A 155 0.09 -9.35 -7.07
N SER A 156 0.39 -9.38 -8.36
CA SER A 156 1.55 -8.75 -8.96
C SER A 156 1.60 -7.23 -8.73
N SER A 157 0.43 -6.59 -8.55
CA SER A 157 0.34 -5.16 -8.27
C SER A 157 1.04 -4.80 -6.97
N SER A 158 0.98 -5.66 -5.96
CA SER A 158 1.62 -5.42 -4.66
C SER A 158 3.14 -5.30 -4.78
N SER A 159 3.80 -6.20 -5.55
CA SER A 159 5.24 -6.09 -5.80
C SER A 159 5.62 -4.84 -6.57
N ALA A 160 4.81 -4.42 -7.55
CA ALA A 160 5.04 -3.19 -8.30
C ALA A 160 4.98 -1.95 -7.40
N ILE A 161 3.97 -1.87 -6.52
CA ILE A 161 3.80 -0.78 -5.55
C ILE A 161 4.97 -0.73 -4.57
N VAL A 162 5.38 -1.88 -4.02
CA VAL A 162 6.52 -1.97 -3.10
C VAL A 162 7.82 -1.51 -3.76
N CYS A 163 8.03 -1.84 -5.05
CA CYS A 163 9.18 -1.31 -5.80
C CYS A 163 9.23 0.21 -5.80
N CYS A 164 8.09 0.87 -6.05
CA CYS A 164 8.01 2.33 -6.02
C CYS A 164 8.33 2.88 -4.62
N GLY A 165 7.80 2.25 -3.57
CA GLY A 165 8.10 2.62 -2.18
C GLY A 165 9.57 2.46 -1.81
N PHE A 166 10.21 1.35 -2.23
CA PHE A 166 11.63 1.12 -2.01
C PHE A 166 12.49 2.17 -2.71
N LEU A 167 12.21 2.45 -3.99
CA LEU A 167 12.95 3.44 -4.78
C LEU A 167 12.73 4.87 -4.28
N GLU A 168 11.55 5.20 -3.77
CA GLU A 168 11.32 6.50 -3.15
C GLU A 168 12.06 6.64 -1.83
N MET A 169 11.91 5.68 -0.91
CA MET A 169 12.55 5.74 0.41
C MET A 169 14.08 5.72 0.31
N SER A 170 14.65 5.01 -0.67
CA SER A 170 16.11 4.95 -0.88
C SER A 170 16.75 6.31 -1.08
N LYS A 171 16.01 7.32 -1.55
CA LYS A 171 16.53 8.69 -1.71
C LYS A 171 16.89 9.36 -0.38
N TYR A 172 16.38 8.88 0.73
CA TYR A 172 16.45 9.50 2.05
C TYR A 172 17.21 8.68 3.08
N LEU A 173 17.58 7.45 2.75
CA LEU A 173 18.26 6.54 3.66
C LEU A 173 19.78 6.69 3.58
N PRO A 174 20.53 6.27 4.63
CA PRO A 174 21.98 6.08 4.52
C PRO A 174 22.33 5.14 3.36
N GLN A 175 23.53 5.30 2.80
CA GLN A 175 23.95 4.64 1.56
C GLN A 175 23.74 3.11 1.59
N GLU A 176 24.10 2.43 2.66
CA GLU A 176 23.96 0.98 2.80
C GLU A 176 22.49 0.54 2.70
N ASP A 177 21.60 1.18 3.46
CA ASP A 177 20.16 0.92 3.40
C ASP A 177 19.57 1.26 2.01
N ALA A 178 20.01 2.38 1.41
CA ALA A 178 19.56 2.81 0.09
C ALA A 178 19.94 1.81 -1.00
N GLU A 179 21.17 1.28 -0.98
CA GLU A 179 21.64 0.24 -1.89
C GLU A 179 20.87 -1.07 -1.68
N TYR A 180 20.62 -1.44 -0.42
CA TYR A 180 19.83 -2.63 -0.08
C TYR A 180 18.41 -2.56 -0.68
N TYR A 181 17.64 -1.51 -0.41
CA TYR A 181 16.27 -1.39 -0.93
C TYR A 181 16.22 -1.20 -2.45
N THR A 182 17.19 -0.48 -3.03
CA THR A 182 17.30 -0.37 -4.49
C THR A 182 17.58 -1.73 -5.14
N SER A 183 18.44 -2.54 -4.53
CA SER A 183 18.71 -3.90 -5.01
C SER A 183 17.46 -4.79 -4.94
N LEU A 184 16.71 -4.71 -3.85
CA LEU A 184 15.44 -5.44 -3.71
C LEU A 184 14.43 -5.00 -4.76
N ALA A 185 14.26 -3.71 -5.00
CA ALA A 185 13.37 -3.21 -6.06
C ALA A 185 13.76 -3.74 -7.45
N LYS A 186 15.04 -3.76 -7.78
CA LYS A 186 15.53 -4.35 -9.05
C LYS A 186 15.21 -5.84 -9.16
N ARG A 187 15.34 -6.59 -8.06
CA ARG A 187 15.02 -8.03 -8.03
C ARG A 187 13.52 -8.27 -8.23
N LEU A 188 12.67 -7.51 -7.55
CA LEU A 188 11.21 -7.58 -7.68
C LEU A 188 10.78 -7.23 -9.11
N VAL A 189 11.27 -6.13 -9.68
CA VAL A 189 10.96 -5.75 -11.07
C VAL A 189 11.42 -6.83 -12.05
N ALA A 190 12.62 -7.39 -11.86
CA ALA A 190 13.11 -8.48 -12.70
C ALA A 190 12.25 -9.74 -12.61
N ALA A 191 11.71 -10.06 -11.42
CA ALA A 191 10.78 -11.16 -11.22
C ALA A 191 9.45 -10.90 -11.95
N LEU A 192 8.90 -9.69 -11.84
CA LEU A 192 7.70 -9.28 -12.57
C LEU A 192 7.88 -9.38 -14.10
N ILE A 193 9.00 -8.90 -14.63
CA ILE A 193 9.31 -8.99 -16.07
C ILE A 193 9.38 -10.46 -16.52
N ARG A 194 10.01 -11.33 -15.74
CA ARG A 194 10.18 -12.75 -16.14
C ARG A 194 8.88 -13.53 -16.09
N GLY A 195 8.12 -13.39 -15.01
CA GLY A 195 6.99 -14.27 -14.71
C GLY A 195 5.61 -13.67 -14.98
N TYR A 196 5.48 -12.34 -14.95
CA TYR A 196 4.19 -11.67 -14.83
C TYR A 196 3.91 -10.62 -15.92
N GLN A 197 4.91 -10.21 -16.68
CA GLN A 197 4.72 -9.26 -17.77
C GLN A 197 3.94 -9.89 -18.92
N VAL A 198 2.96 -9.16 -19.45
CA VAL A 198 2.28 -9.52 -20.70
C VAL A 198 3.29 -9.48 -21.83
N LYS A 199 3.50 -10.61 -22.49
CA LYS A 199 4.48 -10.77 -23.59
C LYS A 199 3.82 -10.83 -24.96
N ASN A 200 2.49 -10.95 -24.99
CA ASN A 200 1.71 -11.08 -26.20
C ASN A 200 0.38 -10.35 -26.01
N ASP A 201 0.10 -9.36 -26.83
CA ASP A 201 -1.12 -8.55 -26.82
C ASP A 201 -2.40 -9.36 -27.08
N CYS A 202 -2.29 -10.56 -27.64
CA CYS A 202 -3.42 -11.49 -27.75
C CYS A 202 -3.90 -12.03 -26.39
N VAL A 203 -3.09 -11.92 -25.31
CA VAL A 203 -3.45 -12.38 -23.97
C VAL A 203 -4.20 -11.27 -23.22
N SER A 204 -3.66 -10.07 -23.24
CA SER A 204 -4.23 -8.87 -22.57
C SER A 204 -3.63 -7.61 -23.18
N ASN A 205 -4.35 -6.51 -23.09
CA ASN A 205 -3.84 -5.15 -23.36
C ASN A 205 -3.26 -4.46 -22.11
N GLY A 206 -3.26 -5.14 -20.95
CA GLY A 206 -2.56 -4.69 -19.74
C GLY A 206 -1.06 -4.99 -19.79
N GLN A 207 -0.33 -4.59 -18.73
CA GLN A 207 1.13 -4.77 -18.64
C GLN A 207 1.53 -5.93 -17.73
N LEU A 208 0.81 -6.13 -16.62
CA LEU A 208 1.05 -7.20 -15.66
C LEU A 208 -0.15 -8.13 -15.53
N LEU A 209 0.12 -9.44 -15.66
CA LEU A 209 -0.80 -10.53 -15.35
C LEU A 209 -0.85 -10.80 -13.82
N HIS A 210 -1.85 -11.56 -13.40
CA HIS A 210 -1.95 -12.11 -12.06
C HIS A 210 -2.05 -11.04 -10.95
N GLY A 211 -2.75 -9.94 -11.24
CA GLY A 211 -3.20 -9.01 -10.21
C GLY A 211 -4.55 -9.44 -9.64
N THR A 212 -4.78 -9.21 -8.35
CA THR A 212 -6.06 -9.50 -7.71
C THR A 212 -6.60 -8.29 -6.99
N TYR A 213 -7.65 -7.67 -7.55
CA TYR A 213 -8.28 -6.51 -6.92
C TYR A 213 -9.02 -6.90 -5.64
N ALA A 214 -9.96 -7.84 -5.73
CA ALA A 214 -10.74 -8.34 -4.59
C ALA A 214 -11.22 -9.76 -4.83
N LYS A 215 -10.96 -10.67 -3.89
CA LYS A 215 -11.45 -12.05 -3.87
C LYS A 215 -12.37 -12.25 -2.70
N LYS A 216 -13.62 -12.66 -2.96
CA LYS A 216 -14.61 -12.97 -1.93
C LYS A 216 -14.19 -14.20 -1.13
N THR A 217 -14.32 -14.09 0.19
CA THR A 217 -14.19 -15.20 1.13
C THR A 217 -15.37 -15.19 2.12
N PRO A 218 -15.54 -16.24 2.93
CA PRO A 218 -16.52 -16.21 4.03
C PRO A 218 -16.21 -15.17 5.12
N TYR A 219 -14.99 -14.63 5.14
CA TYR A 219 -14.46 -13.80 6.23
C TYR A 219 -14.28 -12.34 5.87
N ASN A 220 -14.51 -11.93 4.61
CA ASN A 220 -14.42 -10.55 4.15
C ASN A 220 -15.75 -10.04 3.61
N THR A 221 -15.80 -8.73 3.30
CA THR A 221 -17.05 -8.07 2.89
C THR A 221 -17.09 -7.68 1.41
N CYS A 222 -16.01 -7.93 0.65
CA CYS A 222 -15.97 -7.61 -0.78
C CYS A 222 -16.77 -8.62 -1.64
N VAL A 223 -16.87 -8.32 -2.92
CA VAL A 223 -17.29 -9.25 -3.98
C VAL A 223 -16.07 -9.62 -4.82
N ASN A 224 -16.16 -10.69 -5.61
CA ASN A 224 -15.13 -11.00 -6.60
C ASN A 224 -15.11 -9.89 -7.67
N ALA A 225 -13.93 -9.32 -7.87
CA ALA A 225 -13.67 -8.32 -8.91
C ALA A 225 -12.19 -8.31 -9.26
N GLY A 226 -11.84 -8.46 -10.52
CA GLY A 226 -10.45 -8.46 -10.97
C GLY A 226 -9.61 -9.51 -10.25
N VAL A 227 -10.06 -10.77 -10.22
CA VAL A 227 -9.35 -11.88 -9.58
C VAL A 227 -8.47 -12.55 -10.62
N ASP A 228 -7.16 -12.55 -10.38
CA ASP A 228 -6.16 -13.13 -11.28
C ASP A 228 -6.19 -12.52 -12.70
N GLU A 229 -6.23 -11.19 -12.77
CA GLU A 229 -6.36 -10.42 -14.01
C GLU A 229 -5.25 -9.35 -14.13
N CYS A 230 -5.22 -8.60 -15.24
CA CYS A 230 -4.52 -7.33 -15.29
C CYS A 230 -5.33 -6.27 -14.52
N VAL A 231 -4.71 -5.64 -13.54
CA VAL A 231 -5.34 -4.57 -12.76
C VAL A 231 -4.59 -3.26 -12.95
N ILE A 232 -5.32 -2.14 -13.01
CA ILE A 232 -4.74 -0.82 -13.30
C ILE A 232 -3.61 -0.42 -12.33
N TRP A 233 -3.69 -0.81 -11.06
CA TRP A 233 -2.63 -0.57 -10.10
C TRP A 233 -1.34 -1.31 -10.44
N GLY A 234 -1.45 -2.56 -10.94
CA GLY A 234 -0.31 -3.31 -11.44
C GLY A 234 0.38 -2.58 -12.58
N ASP A 235 -0.38 -2.20 -13.59
CA ASP A 235 0.12 -1.53 -14.77
C ASP A 235 0.76 -0.19 -14.44
N TYR A 236 0.06 0.65 -13.68
CA TYR A 236 0.55 1.98 -13.32
C TYR A 236 1.86 1.91 -12.52
N TYR A 237 1.87 1.14 -11.42
CA TYR A 237 3.06 1.10 -10.55
C TYR A 237 4.21 0.30 -11.15
N PHE A 238 3.94 -0.65 -12.03
CA PHE A 238 5.00 -1.30 -12.80
C PHE A 238 5.69 -0.31 -13.75
N MET A 239 4.94 0.50 -14.47
CA MET A 239 5.47 1.56 -15.32
C MET A 239 6.21 2.63 -14.51
N GLU A 240 5.69 3.01 -13.35
CA GLU A 240 6.37 3.94 -12.44
C GLU A 240 7.70 3.35 -11.95
N ALA A 241 7.73 2.10 -11.48
CA ALA A 241 8.96 1.44 -11.03
C ALA A 241 10.03 1.39 -12.13
N LEU A 242 9.64 1.05 -13.35
CA LEU A 242 10.54 1.06 -14.52
C LEU A 242 11.05 2.46 -14.83
N THR A 243 10.18 3.47 -14.75
CA THR A 243 10.54 4.88 -14.97
C THR A 243 11.54 5.36 -13.93
N ARG A 244 11.34 5.06 -12.65
CA ARG A 244 12.27 5.38 -11.55
C ARG A 244 13.62 4.70 -11.72
N LEU A 245 13.65 3.45 -12.15
CA LEU A 245 14.91 2.72 -12.39
C LEU A 245 15.67 3.28 -13.60
N LYS A 246 14.96 3.74 -14.63
CA LYS A 246 15.55 4.36 -15.82
C LYS A 246 16.02 5.79 -15.56
N ASN A 247 15.27 6.53 -14.74
CA ASN A 247 15.57 7.91 -14.37
C ASN A 247 15.56 8.08 -12.84
N PRO A 248 16.68 7.92 -12.16
CA PRO A 248 16.76 8.07 -10.70
C PRO A 248 16.31 9.43 -10.16
N ASN A 249 16.33 10.45 -11.00
CA ASN A 249 15.88 11.80 -10.66
C ASN A 249 14.40 12.05 -10.96
N TRP A 250 13.67 10.99 -11.34
CA TRP A 250 12.24 11.13 -11.56
C TRP A 250 11.53 11.46 -10.23
N GLU A 251 10.64 12.43 -10.32
CA GLU A 251 9.81 12.86 -9.20
C GLU A 251 8.34 12.59 -9.50
N MET A 252 7.61 12.22 -8.44
CA MET A 252 6.16 12.06 -8.55
C MET A 252 5.49 13.43 -8.61
N TYR A 253 4.39 13.51 -9.33
CA TYR A 253 3.67 14.77 -9.59
C TYR A 253 2.77 15.22 -8.43
N TRP A 254 2.63 14.41 -7.39
CA TRP A 254 1.79 14.68 -6.22
C TRP A 254 2.51 14.39 -4.91
#